data_95e8fb862033d3d5e8a9bcd100cfdfad
#
_entry.id   95e8fb862033d3d5e8a9bcd100cfdfad
#
_cell.length_a   1.000
_cell.length_b   1.000
_cell.length_c   1.000
_cell.angle_alpha   90.00
_cell.angle_beta   90.00
_cell.angle_gamma   90.00
#
_symmetry.space_group_name_H-M   'P 1'
#
loop_
_entity.id
_entity.type
_entity.pdbx_description
1 polymer ?
#
loop_
_entity_poly.entity_id
_entity_poly.type
_entity_poly.pdbx_seq_one_letter_code
_entity_poly.pdbx_strand_id
1 'polypeptide(L)'
;MKKLLFAAYSLDVGGIETALINLLKEICNDYEITLVLEKKEGIFLKELPENINVIEYRKSSSSNVFVRKVQNFIRQMMFKFKYKNKFDYSVCYATYSFPCSFVARVSSKKPILFVHNDYMSFYNNNVKQYKEFFYNLQVFEYQKIIFVSNYDKAVFDIKMHEFANNTMFINNLIDYKKIIDKSNEKVDDFKKRKE
;
A
#
# COMPACT_ATOMS: atom_id res chain seq x y z
N MET A 1 22.10 -6.09 4.98
CA MET A 1 20.98 -5.60 4.11
C MET A 1 20.11 -4.65 4.93
N LYS A 2 19.53 -3.62 4.30
CA LYS A 2 18.52 -2.78 4.97
C LYS A 2 17.22 -3.55 5.12
N LYS A 3 16.50 -3.27 6.22
CA LYS A 3 15.21 -3.90 6.53
C LYS A 3 14.07 -2.99 6.09
N LEU A 4 13.22 -3.50 5.20
CA LEU A 4 12.05 -2.79 4.71
C LEU A 4 10.77 -3.47 5.19
N LEU A 5 9.76 -2.65 5.52
CA LEU A 5 8.42 -3.15 5.77
C LEU A 5 7.46 -2.53 4.75
N PHE A 6 6.66 -3.36 4.11
CA PHE A 6 5.52 -2.93 3.29
C PHE A 6 4.22 -3.31 3.97
N ALA A 7 3.29 -2.37 4.05
CA ALA A 7 1.94 -2.61 4.56
C ALA A 7 0.93 -2.49 3.43
N ALA A 8 0.20 -3.57 3.15
CA ALA A 8 -0.82 -3.66 2.11
C ALA A 8 -2.09 -4.32 2.65
N TYR A 9 -3.21 -4.17 1.91
CA TYR A 9 -4.49 -4.70 2.38
C TYR A 9 -4.59 -6.21 2.19
N SER A 10 -4.50 -6.68 0.95
CA SER A 10 -4.48 -8.09 0.55
C SER A 10 -3.60 -8.25 -0.71
N LEU A 11 -3.56 -9.45 -1.28
CA LEU A 11 -2.90 -9.71 -2.57
C LEU A 11 -3.90 -10.32 -3.58
N ASP A 12 -5.10 -9.75 -3.63
CA ASP A 12 -6.12 -10.10 -4.63
C ASP A 12 -5.78 -9.52 -6.02
N VAL A 13 -6.70 -9.69 -6.97
CA VAL A 13 -6.53 -9.13 -8.33
C VAL A 13 -6.77 -7.63 -8.30
N GLY A 14 -5.70 -6.85 -8.57
CA GLY A 14 -5.79 -5.41 -8.64
C GLY A 14 -4.53 -4.76 -9.17
N GLY A 15 -4.64 -3.52 -9.63
CA GLY A 15 -3.49 -2.77 -10.15
C GLY A 15 -2.46 -2.41 -9.08
N ILE A 16 -2.91 -2.12 -7.85
CA ILE A 16 -2.04 -1.82 -6.72
C ILE A 16 -1.26 -3.06 -6.31
N GLU A 17 -1.94 -4.19 -6.21
CA GLU A 17 -1.37 -5.49 -5.84
C GLU A 17 -0.37 -5.97 -6.90
N THR A 18 -0.70 -5.84 -8.19
CA THR A 18 0.22 -6.15 -9.29
C THR A 18 1.48 -5.28 -9.23
N ALA A 19 1.34 -3.98 -9.01
CA ALA A 19 2.47 -3.07 -8.89
C ALA A 19 3.33 -3.39 -7.66
N LEU A 20 2.70 -3.78 -6.54
CA LEU A 20 3.43 -4.20 -5.33
C LEU A 20 4.24 -5.47 -5.59
N ILE A 21 3.63 -6.50 -6.20
CA ILE A 21 4.33 -7.76 -6.50
C ILE A 21 5.53 -7.52 -7.44
N ASN A 22 5.35 -6.72 -8.48
CA ASN A 22 6.45 -6.39 -9.39
C ASN A 22 7.59 -5.68 -8.65
N LEU A 23 7.27 -4.70 -7.81
CA LEU A 23 8.25 -4.00 -6.98
C LEU A 23 8.97 -4.96 -6.04
N LEU A 24 8.23 -5.81 -5.32
CA LEU A 24 8.80 -6.74 -4.36
C LEU A 24 9.72 -7.77 -5.04
N LYS A 25 9.36 -8.29 -6.22
CA LYS A 25 10.19 -9.21 -7.01
C LYS A 25 11.51 -8.57 -7.43
N GLU A 26 11.50 -7.28 -7.77
CA GLU A 26 12.69 -6.56 -8.21
C GLU A 26 13.68 -6.32 -7.08
N ILE A 27 13.19 -5.97 -5.87
CA ILE A 27 14.05 -5.54 -4.77
C ILE A 27 14.32 -6.62 -3.72
N CYS A 28 13.72 -7.82 -3.81
CA CYS A 28 13.78 -8.83 -2.76
C CYS A 28 15.19 -9.41 -2.52
N ASN A 29 16.10 -9.29 -3.49
CA ASN A 29 17.48 -9.76 -3.34
C ASN A 29 18.41 -8.71 -2.68
N ASP A 30 18.01 -7.43 -2.70
CA ASP A 30 18.81 -6.32 -2.18
C ASP A 30 18.44 -5.93 -0.75
N TYR A 31 17.22 -6.30 -0.31
CA TYR A 31 16.65 -5.89 0.96
C TYR A 31 16.04 -7.08 1.73
N GLU A 32 16.10 -7.01 3.06
CA GLU A 32 15.35 -7.90 3.95
C GLU A 32 13.91 -7.34 4.05
N ILE A 33 12.95 -8.01 3.40
CA ILE A 33 11.59 -7.49 3.25
C ILE A 33 10.62 -8.23 4.16
N THR A 34 9.83 -7.46 4.90
CA THR A 34 8.63 -7.94 5.61
C THR A 34 7.40 -7.30 4.97
N LEU A 35 6.47 -8.13 4.49
CA LEU A 35 5.17 -7.71 4.00
C LEU A 35 4.12 -7.97 5.07
N VAL A 36 3.47 -6.90 5.53
CA VAL A 36 2.35 -6.97 6.47
C VAL A 36 1.06 -6.77 5.71
N LEU A 37 0.21 -7.79 5.70
CA LEU A 37 -1.10 -7.75 5.06
C LEU A 37 -2.19 -7.56 6.12
N GLU A 38 -3.17 -6.70 5.85
CA GLU A 38 -4.38 -6.61 6.71
C GLU A 38 -5.17 -7.92 6.62
N LYS A 39 -5.21 -8.52 5.42
CA LYS A 39 -5.74 -9.86 5.17
C LYS A 39 -4.72 -10.68 4.38
N LYS A 40 -4.25 -11.77 4.97
CA LYS A 40 -3.31 -12.69 4.30
C LYS A 40 -4.08 -13.61 3.34
N GLU A 41 -4.62 -13.02 2.28
CA GLU A 41 -5.40 -13.67 1.23
C GLU A 41 -5.08 -13.06 -0.14
N GLY A 42 -5.45 -13.77 -1.21
CA GLY A 42 -5.30 -13.32 -2.59
C GLY A 42 -4.44 -14.24 -3.45
N ILE A 43 -4.70 -14.20 -4.76
CA ILE A 43 -4.05 -15.11 -5.72
C ILE A 43 -2.55 -14.82 -5.87
N PHE A 44 -2.13 -13.58 -5.67
CA PHE A 44 -0.72 -13.18 -5.78
C PHE A 44 0.15 -13.61 -4.60
N LEU A 45 -0.42 -14.18 -3.53
CA LEU A 45 0.38 -14.78 -2.44
C LEU A 45 1.34 -15.85 -2.96
N LYS A 46 0.93 -16.60 -3.99
CA LYS A 46 1.75 -17.66 -4.61
C LYS A 46 2.87 -17.10 -5.52
N GLU A 47 2.78 -15.84 -5.90
CA GLU A 47 3.75 -15.16 -6.74
C GLU A 47 4.85 -14.43 -5.94
N LEU A 48 4.71 -14.37 -4.61
CA LEU A 48 5.71 -13.74 -3.75
C LEU A 48 7.01 -14.55 -3.74
N PRO A 49 8.16 -13.88 -3.81
CA PRO A 49 9.46 -14.50 -3.55
C PRO A 49 9.51 -15.14 -2.16
N GLU A 50 10.12 -16.33 -2.06
CA GLU A 50 10.18 -17.12 -0.83
C GLU A 50 10.95 -16.43 0.32
N ASN A 51 11.88 -15.53 -0.02
CA ASN A 51 12.67 -14.76 0.93
C ASN A 51 11.93 -13.57 1.58
N ILE A 52 10.66 -13.33 1.19
CA ILE A 52 9.83 -12.29 1.79
C ILE A 52 9.07 -12.85 2.99
N ASN A 53 9.27 -12.23 4.17
CA ASN A 53 8.52 -12.58 5.38
C ASN A 53 7.12 -11.98 5.32
N VAL A 54 6.06 -12.81 5.34
CA VAL A 54 4.66 -12.36 5.26
C VAL A 54 3.95 -12.50 6.60
N ILE A 55 3.46 -11.39 7.14
CA ILE A 55 2.76 -11.29 8.43
C ILE A 55 1.33 -10.79 8.20
N GLU A 56 0.36 -11.30 8.95
CA GLU A 56 -1.00 -10.77 8.97
C GLU A 56 -1.19 -9.80 10.14
N TYR A 57 -1.81 -8.65 9.84
CA TYR A 57 -2.27 -7.68 10.85
C TYR A 57 -3.76 -7.38 10.65
N ARG A 58 -4.61 -8.30 11.08
CA ARG A 58 -6.07 -8.23 10.90
C ARG A 58 -6.73 -7.46 12.05
N LYS A 59 -7.67 -6.57 11.71
CA LYS A 59 -8.58 -5.97 12.69
C LYS A 59 -9.54 -7.00 13.29
N SER A 60 -10.05 -6.70 14.48
CA SER A 60 -11.12 -7.49 15.07
C SER A 60 -12.40 -7.40 14.25
N SER A 61 -13.04 -8.56 14.05
CA SER A 61 -14.34 -8.71 13.40
C SER A 61 -15.52 -8.83 14.39
N SER A 62 -15.30 -8.56 15.68
CA SER A 62 -16.35 -8.63 16.71
C SER A 62 -17.53 -7.71 16.36
N SER A 63 -18.74 -8.23 16.45
CA SER A 63 -19.98 -7.48 16.27
C SER A 63 -20.21 -6.44 17.38
N ASN A 64 -19.74 -6.74 18.59
CA ASN A 64 -19.81 -5.81 19.71
C ASN A 64 -18.77 -4.70 19.55
N VAL A 65 -19.23 -3.45 19.46
CA VAL A 65 -18.39 -2.27 19.20
C VAL A 65 -17.34 -2.06 20.30
N PHE A 66 -17.73 -2.26 21.56
CA PHE A 66 -16.79 -2.10 22.69
C PHE A 66 -15.70 -3.16 22.67
N VAL A 67 -16.07 -4.43 22.53
CA VAL A 67 -15.14 -5.56 22.42
C VAL A 67 -14.20 -5.35 21.23
N ARG A 68 -14.73 -4.93 20.09
CA ARG A 68 -13.93 -4.63 18.89
C ARG A 68 -12.89 -3.54 19.13
N LYS A 69 -13.27 -2.45 19.83
CA LYS A 69 -12.33 -1.36 20.18
C LYS A 69 -11.23 -1.86 21.11
N VAL A 70 -11.57 -2.61 22.14
CA VAL A 70 -10.60 -3.16 23.10
C VAL A 70 -9.64 -4.12 22.41
N GLN A 71 -10.16 -5.06 21.61
CA GLN A 71 -9.32 -6.01 20.86
C GLN A 71 -8.39 -5.32 19.87
N ASN A 72 -8.88 -4.31 19.15
CA ASN A 72 -8.04 -3.55 18.23
C ASN A 72 -6.95 -2.76 18.97
N PHE A 73 -7.26 -2.18 20.13
CA PHE A 73 -6.27 -1.51 20.98
C PHE A 73 -5.17 -2.47 21.44
N ILE A 74 -5.55 -3.65 21.95
CA ILE A 74 -4.59 -4.68 22.35
C ILE A 74 -3.70 -5.10 21.18
N ARG A 75 -4.28 -5.35 19.99
CA ARG A 75 -3.52 -5.72 18.79
C ARG A 75 -2.54 -4.61 18.36
N GLN A 76 -2.95 -3.34 18.45
CA GLN A 76 -2.07 -2.21 18.19
C GLN A 76 -0.91 -2.15 19.17
N MET A 77 -1.17 -2.35 20.47
CA MET A 77 -0.13 -2.36 21.49
C MET A 77 0.86 -3.52 21.30
N MET A 78 0.35 -4.73 21.00
CA MET A 78 1.20 -5.89 20.71
C MET A 78 2.06 -5.66 19.47
N PHE A 79 1.47 -5.13 18.39
CA PHE A 79 2.21 -4.81 17.16
C PHE A 79 3.28 -3.75 17.43
N LYS A 80 2.92 -2.67 18.13
CA LYS A 80 3.85 -1.61 18.53
C LYS A 80 4.99 -2.16 19.38
N PHE A 81 4.71 -2.99 20.36
CA PHE A 81 5.76 -3.60 21.20
C PHE A 81 6.73 -4.45 20.37
N LYS A 82 6.22 -5.24 19.43
CA LYS A 82 7.03 -6.15 18.62
C LYS A 82 7.82 -5.45 17.51
N TYR A 83 7.26 -4.43 16.85
CA TYR A 83 7.78 -3.91 15.59
C TYR A 83 8.16 -2.42 15.59
N LYS A 84 7.96 -1.69 16.68
CA LYS A 84 8.28 -0.25 16.72
C LYS A 84 9.74 0.02 16.37
N ASN A 85 9.93 0.80 15.31
CA ASN A 85 11.23 1.25 14.81
C ASN A 85 12.22 0.10 14.52
N LYS A 86 11.72 -1.08 14.12
CA LYS A 86 12.55 -2.25 13.80
C LYS A 86 13.05 -2.26 12.36
N PHE A 87 12.53 -1.38 11.51
CA PHE A 87 12.86 -1.31 10.09
C PHE A 87 13.54 0.01 9.74
N ASP A 88 14.42 -0.02 8.74
CA ASP A 88 15.09 1.17 8.23
C ASP A 88 14.10 2.10 7.54
N TYR A 89 13.16 1.51 6.75
CA TYR A 89 12.04 2.18 6.12
C TYR A 89 10.78 1.33 6.22
N SER A 90 9.64 1.98 6.22
CA SER A 90 8.34 1.34 6.16
C SER A 90 7.44 2.05 5.16
N VAL A 91 6.64 1.30 4.42
CA VAL A 91 5.82 1.81 3.33
C VAL A 91 4.35 1.45 3.59
N CYS A 92 3.48 2.45 3.68
CA CYS A 92 2.04 2.26 3.55
C CYS A 92 1.70 2.20 2.07
N TYR A 93 1.51 1.00 1.53
CA TYR A 93 1.22 0.79 0.10
C TYR A 93 -0.29 0.83 -0.20
N ALA A 94 -1.13 0.49 0.77
CA ALA A 94 -2.60 0.62 0.68
C ALA A 94 -3.08 1.88 1.42
N THR A 95 -3.03 3.04 0.76
CA THR A 95 -3.39 4.35 1.33
C THR A 95 -4.82 4.38 1.90
N TYR A 96 -5.76 3.62 1.31
CA TYR A 96 -7.14 3.53 1.76
C TYR A 96 -7.32 2.74 3.07
N SER A 97 -6.27 2.07 3.55
CA SER A 97 -6.31 1.27 4.79
C SER A 97 -5.66 1.99 5.97
N PHE A 98 -6.44 2.43 6.94
CA PHE A 98 -5.91 2.99 8.19
C PHE A 98 -5.04 2.00 9.00
N PRO A 99 -5.30 0.67 9.03
CA PRO A 99 -4.37 -0.30 9.61
C PRO A 99 -3.00 -0.31 8.93
N CYS A 100 -2.96 -0.26 7.59
CA CYS A 100 -1.70 -0.21 6.85
C CYS A 100 -0.92 1.07 7.18
N SER A 101 -1.63 2.21 7.29
CA SER A 101 -1.04 3.47 7.73
C SER A 101 -0.44 3.35 9.13
N PHE A 102 -1.18 2.80 10.11
CA PHE A 102 -0.67 2.56 11.46
C PHE A 102 0.56 1.66 11.46
N VAL A 103 0.51 0.54 10.75
CA VAL A 103 1.62 -0.42 10.64
C VAL A 103 2.87 0.28 10.11
N ALA A 104 2.77 1.03 9.02
CA ALA A 104 3.91 1.74 8.44
C ALA A 104 4.50 2.77 9.42
N ARG A 105 3.68 3.65 10.00
CA ARG A 105 4.13 4.72 10.90
C ARG A 105 4.82 4.20 12.17
N VAL A 106 4.36 3.05 12.69
CA VAL A 106 4.94 2.45 13.90
C VAL A 106 6.26 1.75 13.63
N SER A 107 6.41 1.13 12.45
CA SER A 107 7.50 0.19 12.16
C SER A 107 8.85 0.85 11.89
N SER A 108 8.87 2.11 11.46
CA SER A 108 10.10 2.86 11.17
C SER A 108 10.00 4.31 11.62
N LYS A 109 11.16 4.96 11.83
CA LYS A 109 11.27 6.43 11.94
C LYS A 109 11.21 7.14 10.58
N LYS A 110 11.19 6.38 9.49
CA LYS A 110 11.17 6.87 8.11
C LYS A 110 9.99 6.24 7.34
N PRO A 111 8.75 6.46 7.78
CA PRO A 111 7.59 5.93 7.09
C PRO A 111 7.38 6.68 5.77
N ILE A 112 6.91 5.94 4.75
CA ILE A 112 6.61 6.41 3.41
C ILE A 112 5.15 6.09 3.12
N LEU A 113 4.40 7.05 2.58
CA LEU A 113 3.04 6.86 2.10
C LEU A 113 3.06 6.74 0.57
N PHE A 114 2.50 5.66 0.04
CA PHE A 114 2.39 5.44 -1.40
C PHE A 114 0.93 5.66 -1.84
N VAL A 115 0.68 6.68 -2.66
CA VAL A 115 -0.67 7.12 -3.06
C VAL A 115 -0.94 6.66 -4.49
N HIS A 116 -1.91 5.73 -4.65
CA HIS A 116 -2.24 5.10 -5.94
C HIS A 116 -3.53 5.60 -6.57
N ASN A 117 -4.40 6.26 -5.80
CA ASN A 117 -5.73 6.67 -6.25
C ASN A 117 -5.86 8.19 -6.31
N ASP A 118 -6.67 8.66 -7.26
CA ASP A 118 -7.14 10.05 -7.29
C ASP A 118 -8.20 10.28 -6.20
N TYR A 119 -7.73 10.64 -5.01
CA TYR A 119 -8.63 10.94 -3.89
C TYR A 119 -9.39 12.25 -4.06
N MET A 120 -8.93 13.16 -4.91
CA MET A 120 -9.67 14.39 -5.16
C MET A 120 -10.96 14.09 -5.92
N SER A 121 -10.88 13.28 -6.98
CA SER A 121 -12.06 12.77 -7.70
C SER A 121 -12.91 11.85 -6.85
N PHE A 122 -12.30 10.98 -6.03
CA PHE A 122 -13.02 10.10 -5.10
C PHE A 122 -13.94 10.86 -4.15
N TYR A 123 -13.52 12.03 -3.68
CA TYR A 123 -14.32 12.92 -2.83
C TYR A 123 -15.11 13.98 -3.63
N ASN A 124 -15.40 13.75 -4.92
CA ASN A 124 -16.15 14.66 -5.78
C ASN A 124 -15.63 16.12 -5.75
N ASN A 125 -14.30 16.28 -5.76
CA ASN A 125 -13.60 17.56 -5.64
C ASN A 125 -13.87 18.33 -4.33
N ASN A 126 -14.34 17.64 -3.29
CA ASN A 126 -14.53 18.24 -1.97
C ASN A 126 -13.18 18.34 -1.23
N VAL A 127 -12.59 19.53 -1.27
CA VAL A 127 -11.27 19.82 -0.67
C VAL A 127 -11.25 19.53 0.83
N LYS A 128 -12.35 19.77 1.54
CA LYS A 128 -12.41 19.52 2.99
C LYS A 128 -12.28 18.02 3.30
N GLN A 129 -13.07 17.18 2.64
CA GLN A 129 -13.02 15.73 2.81
C GLN A 129 -11.68 15.15 2.37
N TYR A 130 -11.11 15.66 1.27
CA TYR A 130 -9.78 15.32 0.80
C TYR A 130 -8.71 15.58 1.87
N LYS A 131 -8.68 16.77 2.46
CA LYS A 131 -7.76 17.12 3.55
C LYS A 131 -7.99 16.25 4.78
N GLU A 132 -9.24 16.10 5.22
CA GLU A 132 -9.61 15.25 6.37
C GLU A 132 -9.12 13.80 6.19
N PHE A 133 -9.21 13.25 4.99
CA PHE A 133 -8.69 11.91 4.69
C PHE A 133 -7.19 11.81 4.97
N PHE A 134 -6.36 12.71 4.44
CA PHE A 134 -4.93 12.67 4.65
C PHE A 134 -4.53 12.98 6.10
N TYR A 135 -5.23 13.89 6.77
CA TYR A 135 -5.01 14.13 8.20
C TYR A 135 -5.38 12.93 9.06
N ASN A 136 -6.44 12.20 8.72
CA ASN A 136 -6.83 10.96 9.40
C ASN A 136 -5.79 9.84 9.20
N LEU A 137 -5.08 9.83 8.06
CA LEU A 137 -3.92 8.97 7.84
C LEU A 137 -2.68 9.43 8.62
N GLN A 138 -2.75 10.59 9.29
CA GLN A 138 -1.64 11.25 9.98
C GLN A 138 -0.48 11.51 9.01
N VAL A 139 -0.81 12.18 7.90
CA VAL A 139 0.12 12.49 6.81
C VAL A 139 1.39 13.19 7.27
N PHE A 140 1.31 13.98 8.35
CA PHE A 140 2.43 14.70 8.96
C PHE A 140 3.49 13.79 9.61
N GLU A 141 3.20 12.52 9.85
CA GLU A 141 4.18 11.54 10.37
C GLU A 141 5.04 10.91 9.27
N TYR A 142 4.66 11.08 8.00
CA TYR A 142 5.40 10.47 6.89
C TYR A 142 6.60 11.32 6.46
N GLN A 143 7.75 10.65 6.30
CA GLN A 143 8.97 11.29 5.79
C GLN A 143 8.84 11.64 4.30
N LYS A 144 8.19 10.77 3.53
CA LYS A 144 7.91 10.98 2.10
C LYS A 144 6.52 10.51 1.75
N ILE A 145 5.93 11.20 0.77
CA ILE A 145 4.63 10.88 0.18
C ILE A 145 4.87 10.69 -1.31
N ILE A 146 4.69 9.47 -1.79
CA ILE A 146 4.96 9.08 -3.17
C ILE A 146 3.64 8.95 -3.91
N PHE A 147 3.52 9.67 -5.01
CA PHE A 147 2.38 9.58 -5.93
C PHE A 147 2.79 8.81 -7.18
N VAL A 148 1.90 7.96 -7.69
CA VAL A 148 2.09 7.24 -8.95
C VAL A 148 1.56 8.02 -10.16
N SER A 149 0.94 9.17 -9.90
CA SER A 149 0.43 10.12 -10.88
C SER A 149 1.01 11.51 -10.60
N ASN A 150 1.60 12.12 -11.62
CA ASN A 150 2.13 13.49 -11.50
C ASN A 150 1.01 14.51 -11.31
N TYR A 151 -0.17 14.25 -11.90
CA TYR A 151 -1.36 15.07 -11.70
C TYR A 151 -1.80 15.07 -10.23
N ASP A 152 -1.94 13.88 -9.62
CA ASP A 152 -2.38 13.76 -8.22
C ASP A 152 -1.38 14.38 -7.26
N LYS A 153 -0.08 14.25 -7.56
CA LYS A 153 0.98 14.95 -6.82
C LYS A 153 0.79 16.46 -6.88
N ALA A 154 0.58 17.02 -8.09
CA ALA A 154 0.39 18.46 -8.25
C ALA A 154 -0.87 18.97 -7.52
N VAL A 155 -1.97 18.20 -7.57
CA VAL A 155 -3.19 18.51 -6.80
C VAL A 155 -2.89 18.51 -5.31
N PHE A 156 -2.19 17.49 -4.80
CA PHE A 156 -1.80 17.41 -3.40
C PHE A 156 -0.92 18.59 -2.98
N ASP A 157 0.11 18.92 -3.74
CA ASP A 157 1.04 20.01 -3.45
C ASP A 157 0.32 21.38 -3.33
N ILE A 158 -0.72 21.59 -4.14
CA ILE A 158 -1.57 22.79 -4.07
C ILE A 158 -2.50 22.77 -2.86
N LYS A 159 -3.16 21.64 -2.59
CA LYS A 159 -4.20 21.53 -1.55
C LYS A 159 -3.62 21.31 -0.15
N MET A 160 -2.45 20.70 -0.05
CA MET A 160 -1.72 20.33 1.16
C MET A 160 -0.30 20.90 1.12
N HIS A 161 -0.18 22.20 0.78
CA HIS A 161 1.09 22.87 0.47
C HIS A 161 2.14 22.75 1.59
N GLU A 162 1.71 22.60 2.84
CA GLU A 162 2.55 22.38 3.99
C GLU A 162 3.38 21.09 3.92
N PHE A 163 2.97 20.12 3.10
CA PHE A 163 3.66 18.83 2.88
C PHE A 163 4.34 18.72 1.52
N ALA A 164 4.25 19.74 0.64
CA ALA A 164 4.74 19.69 -0.74
C ALA A 164 6.23 19.32 -0.86
N ASN A 165 7.06 19.76 0.11
CA ASN A 165 8.49 19.42 0.14
C ASN A 165 8.77 17.94 0.43
N ASN A 166 7.77 17.19 0.88
CA ASN A 166 7.88 15.78 1.21
C ASN A 166 7.33 14.88 0.10
N THR A 167 6.76 15.45 -0.96
CA THR A 167 6.15 14.68 -2.06
C THR A 167 7.17 14.28 -3.11
N MET A 168 6.91 13.13 -3.75
CA MET A 168 7.68 12.62 -4.90
C MET A 168 6.71 11.99 -5.91
N PHE A 169 7.11 11.97 -7.17
CA PHE A 169 6.45 11.21 -8.22
C PHE A 169 7.32 10.02 -8.60
N ILE A 170 6.75 8.81 -8.55
CA ILE A 170 7.40 7.57 -8.98
C ILE A 170 6.34 6.72 -9.67
N ASN A 171 6.57 6.38 -10.92
CA ASN A 171 5.70 5.47 -11.66
C ASN A 171 5.65 4.08 -11.05
N ASN A 172 4.51 3.39 -11.17
CA ASN A 172 4.43 1.98 -10.86
C ASN A 172 5.39 1.18 -11.75
N LEU A 173 6.04 0.19 -11.15
CA LEU A 173 6.86 -0.76 -11.90
C LEU A 173 5.94 -1.69 -12.71
N ILE A 174 6.19 -1.75 -14.02
CA ILE A 174 5.44 -2.59 -14.96
C ILE A 174 6.36 -3.70 -15.47
N ASP A 175 5.91 -4.94 -15.35
CA ASP A 175 6.57 -6.08 -15.99
C ASP A 175 6.24 -6.09 -17.50
N TYR A 176 6.99 -5.28 -18.26
CA TYR A 176 6.79 -5.15 -19.71
C TYR A 176 7.08 -6.45 -20.47
N LYS A 177 7.99 -7.31 -19.96
CA LYS A 177 8.29 -8.60 -20.58
C LYS A 177 7.08 -9.52 -20.53
N LYS A 178 6.47 -9.67 -19.35
CA LYS A 178 5.22 -10.45 -19.18
C LYS A 178 4.09 -9.93 -20.06
N ILE A 179 4.01 -8.60 -20.30
CA ILE A 179 3.01 -8.02 -21.20
C ILE A 179 3.27 -8.39 -22.63
N ILE A 180 4.53 -8.28 -23.11
CA ILE A 180 4.94 -8.66 -24.47
C ILE A 180 4.71 -10.16 -24.70
N ASP A 181 5.12 -11.02 -23.77
CA ASP A 181 4.94 -12.46 -23.89
C ASP A 181 3.46 -12.81 -24.02
N LYS A 182 2.60 -12.24 -23.16
CA LYS A 182 1.15 -12.44 -23.23
C LYS A 182 0.52 -11.87 -24.49
N SER A 183 1.03 -10.79 -25.04
CA SER A 183 0.51 -10.22 -26.31
C SER A 183 0.75 -11.12 -27.51
N ASN A 184 1.73 -12.02 -27.45
CA ASN A 184 2.07 -12.99 -28.47
C ASN A 184 1.32 -14.33 -28.32
N GLU A 185 0.60 -14.53 -27.20
CA GLU A 185 -0.22 -15.71 -27.00
C GLU A 185 -1.42 -15.70 -27.97
N LYS A 186 -1.75 -16.87 -28.54
CA LYS A 186 -2.95 -16.98 -29.38
C LYS A 186 -4.19 -16.82 -28.51
N VAL A 187 -5.05 -15.88 -28.85
CA VAL A 187 -6.34 -15.67 -28.20
C VAL A 187 -7.37 -16.59 -28.86
N ASP A 188 -7.63 -17.75 -28.25
CA ASP A 188 -8.60 -18.74 -28.78
C ASP A 188 -10.06 -18.43 -28.39
N ASP A 189 -10.30 -17.38 -27.60
CA ASP A 189 -11.62 -17.09 -27.01
C ASP A 189 -12.57 -16.25 -27.88
N PHE A 190 -12.16 -15.83 -29.07
CA PHE A 190 -13.06 -15.17 -30.00
C PHE A 190 -14.00 -16.18 -30.65
N LYS A 191 -15.08 -16.57 -29.99
CA LYS A 191 -16.27 -17.08 -30.67
C LYS A 191 -16.77 -15.97 -31.58
N LYS A 192 -16.56 -16.12 -32.92
CA LYS A 192 -17.23 -15.29 -33.92
C LYS A 192 -18.72 -15.27 -33.58
N ARG A 193 -19.26 -14.13 -33.16
CA ARG A 193 -20.70 -13.90 -33.20
C ARG A 193 -21.09 -14.13 -34.66
N LYS A 194 -21.86 -15.17 -34.92
CA LYS A 194 -22.55 -15.32 -36.20
C LYS A 194 -23.54 -14.16 -36.26
N GLU A 195 -23.38 -13.32 -37.28
CA GLU A 195 -24.39 -12.36 -37.68
C GLU A 195 -25.66 -13.05 -38.11
#